data_35f795b4b96bc94276e9a0f12538834f
#
_entry.id   35f795b4b96bc94276e9a0f12538834f
#
_cell.length_a   1.000
_cell.length_b   1.000
_cell.length_c   1.000
_cell.angle_alpha   90.00
_cell.angle_beta   90.00
_cell.angle_gamma   90.00
#
_symmetry.space_group_name_H-M   'P 1'
#
loop_
_entity.id
_entity.type
_entity.pdbx_description
1 polymer ?
#
loop_
_entity_poly.entity_id
_entity_poly.type
_entity_poly.pdbx_seq_one_letter_code
_entity_poly.pdbx_strand_id
1 'polypeptide(L)'
;TLDFSDNKYISKSTDFIGDLKIESVEIVHLNSPPSIVPSLYFDENIKSKYLITNTLSSNNILTDSSKDKKLKIVYSINKKLNEFITKNNLNHSHKNYFTYLYNFLTEIPNKTKGLSFFVNLNKKSFDIIIFNNNEFIFFNSFEINDENEFLYYLFFVLKNYEGSNEADKIIFLGKFDAFNDYYNIASKYSRIDFIEDHNE
;
A
#
# COMPACT_ATOMS: atom_id res chain seq x y z
N THR A 1 -13.91 -1.50 6.63
CA THR A 1 -12.61 -1.51 7.36
C THR A 1 -12.91 -1.50 8.84
N LEU A 2 -12.50 -2.54 9.55
CA LEU A 2 -12.63 -2.61 11.01
C LEU A 2 -11.38 -1.94 11.61
N ASP A 3 -11.59 -0.92 12.44
CA ASP A 3 -10.51 -0.30 13.20
C ASP A 3 -10.30 -1.10 14.49
N PHE A 4 -9.24 -1.89 14.54
CA PHE A 4 -8.86 -2.72 15.68
C PHE A 4 -8.17 -1.95 16.81
N SER A 5 -8.08 -0.64 16.74
CA SER A 5 -7.58 0.20 17.84
C SER A 5 -8.58 0.25 19.01
N ASP A 6 -9.87 0.01 18.75
CA ASP A 6 -10.94 0.00 19.76
C ASP A 6 -11.39 -1.45 20.10
N ASN A 7 -11.30 -1.81 21.37
CA ASN A 7 -11.73 -3.13 21.90
C ASN A 7 -13.19 -3.47 21.58
N LYS A 8 -14.04 -2.47 21.34
CA LYS A 8 -15.45 -2.65 21.00
C LYS A 8 -15.64 -3.25 19.60
N TYR A 9 -14.72 -3.01 18.67
CA TYR A 9 -14.80 -3.59 17.34
C TYR A 9 -14.28 -5.02 17.30
N ILE A 10 -13.34 -5.37 18.17
CA ILE A 10 -12.84 -6.76 18.31
C ILE A 10 -13.97 -7.69 18.77
N SER A 11 -14.79 -7.28 19.75
CA SER A 11 -15.92 -8.11 20.23
C SER A 11 -17.00 -8.29 19.16
N LYS A 12 -17.35 -7.25 18.39
CA LYS A 12 -18.32 -7.37 17.30
C LYS A 12 -17.84 -8.26 16.16
N SER A 13 -16.54 -8.28 15.90
CA SER A 13 -15.96 -9.16 14.87
C SER A 13 -16.01 -10.63 15.28
N THR A 14 -15.90 -10.94 16.57
CA THR A 14 -16.07 -12.31 17.09
C THR A 14 -17.48 -12.85 16.91
N ASP A 15 -18.48 -12.02 17.18
CA ASP A 15 -19.88 -12.42 17.03
C ASP A 15 -20.20 -12.73 15.56
N PHE A 16 -19.68 -11.90 14.64
CA PHE A 16 -19.85 -12.10 13.20
C PHE A 16 -19.10 -13.33 12.66
N ILE A 17 -17.88 -13.59 13.16
CA ILE A 17 -17.06 -14.73 12.73
C ILE A 17 -17.57 -16.05 13.33
N GLY A 18 -18.14 -16.01 14.56
CA GLY A 18 -18.60 -17.20 15.28
C GLY A 18 -19.72 -17.97 14.59
N ASP A 19 -20.56 -17.30 13.81
CA ASP A 19 -21.69 -17.90 13.09
C ASP A 19 -21.33 -18.44 11.70
N LEU A 20 -20.11 -18.15 11.20
CA LEU A 20 -19.63 -18.59 9.90
C LEU A 20 -18.72 -19.81 10.03
N LYS A 21 -18.94 -20.84 9.20
CA LYS A 21 -17.99 -21.95 9.02
C LYS A 21 -16.80 -21.44 8.19
N ILE A 22 -15.88 -20.73 8.85
CA ILE A 22 -14.69 -20.16 8.21
C ILE A 22 -13.57 -21.19 8.29
N GLU A 23 -13.06 -21.64 7.14
CA GLU A 23 -11.93 -22.57 7.07
C GLU A 23 -10.58 -21.84 7.22
N SER A 24 -10.48 -20.63 6.69
CA SER A 24 -9.29 -19.81 6.80
C SER A 24 -9.61 -18.32 6.67
N VAL A 25 -8.77 -17.47 7.24
CA VAL A 25 -8.87 -16.00 7.18
C VAL A 25 -7.57 -15.42 6.63
N GLU A 26 -7.65 -14.56 5.64
CA GLU A 26 -6.53 -13.74 5.23
C GLU A 26 -6.72 -12.31 5.74
N ILE A 27 -5.69 -11.81 6.42
CA ILE A 27 -5.70 -10.50 7.07
C ILE A 27 -4.81 -9.56 6.29
N VAL A 28 -5.43 -8.57 5.66
CA VAL A 28 -4.70 -7.55 4.89
C VAL A 28 -4.45 -6.33 5.76
N HIS A 29 -3.16 -6.00 5.95
CA HIS A 29 -2.72 -4.86 6.74
C HIS A 29 -2.65 -3.59 5.88
N LEU A 30 -3.65 -2.70 6.03
CA LEU A 30 -3.75 -1.44 5.29
C LEU A 30 -2.95 -0.31 5.95
N ASN A 31 -2.95 -0.27 7.30
CA ASN A 31 -2.36 0.83 8.08
C ASN A 31 -0.98 0.47 8.66
N SER A 32 -0.24 -0.38 7.99
CA SER A 32 1.11 -0.77 8.38
C SER A 32 2.08 -0.44 7.22
N PRO A 33 2.68 0.76 7.25
CA PRO A 33 3.65 1.15 6.23
C PRO A 33 4.78 0.13 6.14
N PRO A 34 5.01 -0.47 4.98
CA PRO A 34 6.07 -1.47 4.83
C PRO A 34 7.41 -0.83 4.50
N SER A 35 8.48 -1.55 4.85
CA SER A 35 9.78 -1.36 4.22
C SER A 35 9.94 -2.35 3.08
N ILE A 36 10.35 -1.85 1.93
CA ILE A 36 10.48 -2.64 0.71
C ILE A 36 11.96 -2.90 0.46
N VAL A 37 12.33 -4.16 0.44
CA VAL A 37 13.73 -4.60 0.33
C VAL A 37 13.87 -5.48 -0.91
N PRO A 38 14.81 -5.20 -1.83
CA PRO A 38 15.10 -6.12 -2.90
C PRO A 38 15.53 -7.48 -2.33
N SER A 39 14.97 -8.57 -2.85
CA SER A 39 15.17 -9.93 -2.29
C SER A 39 16.64 -10.33 -2.21
N LEU A 40 17.47 -9.82 -3.13
CA LEU A 40 18.91 -10.06 -3.15
C LEU A 40 19.64 -9.53 -1.89
N TYR A 41 19.13 -8.46 -1.28
CA TYR A 41 19.74 -7.80 -0.11
C TYR A 41 19.00 -8.08 1.19
N PHE A 42 18.00 -8.95 1.14
CA PHE A 42 17.20 -9.26 2.33
C PHE A 42 17.87 -10.33 3.19
N ASP A 43 18.01 -10.03 4.49
CA ASP A 43 18.47 -10.97 5.52
C ASP A 43 17.39 -11.07 6.62
N GLU A 44 16.83 -12.27 6.80
CA GLU A 44 15.80 -12.56 7.79
C GLU A 44 16.27 -12.27 9.22
N ASN A 45 17.57 -12.47 9.52
CA ASN A 45 18.10 -12.28 10.87
C ASN A 45 18.10 -10.82 11.34
N ILE A 46 18.07 -9.88 10.39
CA ILE A 46 18.06 -8.44 10.67
C ILE A 46 16.77 -7.76 10.23
N LYS A 47 15.70 -8.51 9.96
CA LYS A 47 14.45 -7.96 9.41
C LYS A 47 13.88 -6.77 10.22
N SER A 48 14.09 -6.74 11.53
CA SER A 48 13.68 -5.61 12.37
C SER A 48 14.41 -4.30 12.04
N LYS A 49 15.61 -4.38 11.49
CA LYS A 49 16.40 -3.20 11.11
C LYS A 49 15.89 -2.53 9.83
N TYR A 50 15.10 -3.25 9.02
CA TYR A 50 14.48 -2.67 7.82
C TYR A 50 13.29 -1.78 8.16
N LEU A 51 12.67 -1.96 9.33
CA LEU A 51 11.60 -1.07 9.79
C LEU A 51 12.22 0.17 10.42
N ILE A 52 12.24 1.26 9.66
CA ILE A 52 12.75 2.54 10.15
C ILE A 52 11.81 3.09 11.23
N THR A 53 12.24 2.98 12.45
CA THR A 53 12.16 3.87 13.60
C THR A 53 10.84 4.33 14.21
N ASN A 54 9.68 4.19 13.69
CA ASN A 54 8.47 4.76 14.35
C ASN A 54 7.40 3.76 14.74
N THR A 55 7.68 2.48 14.67
CA THR A 55 6.74 1.47 15.14
C THR A 55 7.09 1.06 16.56
N LEU A 56 6.26 1.51 17.47
CA LEU A 56 6.23 1.08 18.86
C LEU A 56 6.32 -0.45 18.97
N SER A 57 7.33 -0.93 19.71
CA SER A 57 7.50 -2.31 20.20
C SER A 57 7.23 -3.44 19.20
N SER A 58 8.22 -3.81 18.51
CA SER A 58 8.31 -4.61 17.30
C SER A 58 8.43 -6.13 17.49
N ASN A 59 7.64 -6.76 18.33
CA ASN A 59 7.76 -8.21 18.51
C ASN A 59 7.03 -9.04 17.41
N ASN A 60 6.26 -8.39 16.53
CA ASN A 60 5.47 -9.06 15.50
C ASN A 60 5.79 -8.47 14.12
N ILE A 61 6.99 -8.78 13.63
CA ILE A 61 7.43 -8.35 12.30
C ILE A 61 7.24 -9.51 11.34
N LEU A 62 6.52 -9.24 10.28
CA LEU A 62 6.25 -10.17 9.20
C LEU A 62 6.95 -9.75 7.91
N THR A 63 7.08 -10.70 7.02
CA THR A 63 7.70 -10.49 5.72
C THR A 63 6.88 -11.19 4.65
N ASP A 64 6.43 -10.44 3.65
CA ASP A 64 5.87 -10.99 2.43
C ASP A 64 6.92 -11.09 1.34
N SER A 65 6.61 -11.87 0.32
CA SER A 65 7.35 -11.89 -0.94
C SER A 65 6.43 -11.47 -2.07
N SER A 66 6.92 -10.64 -2.97
CA SER A 66 6.22 -10.36 -4.23
C SER A 66 6.06 -11.63 -5.07
N LYS A 67 5.08 -11.66 -5.97
CA LYS A 67 4.78 -12.82 -6.84
C LYS A 67 5.98 -13.17 -7.74
N ASP A 68 6.66 -12.14 -8.25
CA ASP A 68 7.87 -12.28 -9.07
C ASP A 68 9.14 -12.57 -8.24
N LYS A 69 9.02 -12.64 -6.91
CA LYS A 69 10.11 -12.89 -5.94
C LYS A 69 11.22 -11.84 -5.93
N LYS A 70 11.04 -10.70 -6.57
CA LYS A 70 12.03 -9.62 -6.59
C LYS A 70 12.11 -8.82 -5.31
N LEU A 71 10.97 -8.70 -4.58
CA LEU A 71 10.85 -7.87 -3.39
C LEU A 71 10.46 -8.69 -2.16
N LYS A 72 10.99 -8.25 -1.02
CA LYS A 72 10.54 -8.58 0.32
C LYS A 72 9.88 -7.35 0.93
N ILE A 73 8.69 -7.54 1.45
CA ILE A 73 7.86 -6.51 2.05
C ILE A 73 7.84 -6.76 3.55
N VAL A 74 8.57 -5.95 4.31
CA VAL A 74 8.72 -6.09 5.76
C VAL A 74 7.77 -5.13 6.45
N TYR A 75 6.96 -5.60 7.36
CA TYR A 75 5.97 -4.78 8.08
C TYR A 75 5.72 -5.30 9.50
N SER A 76 5.20 -4.41 10.35
CA SER A 76 4.80 -4.78 11.70
C SER A 76 3.30 -5.00 11.77
N ILE A 77 2.86 -5.89 12.67
CA ILE A 77 1.43 -6.09 12.92
C ILE A 77 1.07 -5.67 14.34
N ASN A 78 -0.20 -5.25 14.52
CA ASN A 78 -0.70 -4.87 15.81
C ASN A 78 -0.72 -6.10 16.75
N LYS A 79 -0.09 -5.96 17.92
CA LYS A 79 0.02 -7.03 18.92
C LYS A 79 -1.35 -7.54 19.37
N LYS A 80 -2.30 -6.65 19.66
CA LYS A 80 -3.65 -7.02 20.10
C LYS A 80 -4.41 -7.81 19.03
N LEU A 81 -4.27 -7.45 17.77
CA LEU A 81 -4.86 -8.18 16.65
C LEU A 81 -4.28 -9.60 16.58
N ASN A 82 -2.96 -9.73 16.67
CA ASN A 82 -2.30 -11.04 16.62
C ASN A 82 -2.71 -11.93 17.80
N GLU A 83 -2.75 -11.38 19.02
CA GLU A 83 -3.22 -12.10 20.21
C GLU A 83 -4.67 -12.56 20.08
N PHE A 84 -5.54 -11.71 19.54
CA PHE A 84 -6.94 -12.04 19.29
C PHE A 84 -7.08 -13.21 18.32
N ILE A 85 -6.39 -13.17 17.19
CA ILE A 85 -6.46 -14.22 16.16
C ILE A 85 -5.93 -15.55 16.69
N THR A 86 -4.78 -15.51 17.38
CA THR A 86 -4.16 -16.69 17.98
C THR A 86 -5.06 -17.32 19.05
N LYS A 87 -5.70 -16.49 19.89
CA LYS A 87 -6.60 -16.96 20.94
C LYS A 87 -7.84 -17.69 20.40
N ASN A 88 -8.32 -17.29 19.23
CA ASN A 88 -9.50 -17.90 18.61
C ASN A 88 -9.16 -19.09 17.69
N ASN A 89 -7.90 -19.54 17.66
CA ASN A 89 -7.43 -20.69 16.88
C ASN A 89 -7.84 -20.65 15.39
N LEU A 90 -7.97 -19.47 14.81
CA LEU A 90 -8.30 -19.31 13.41
C LEU A 90 -7.10 -19.68 12.53
N ASN A 91 -7.32 -20.56 11.57
CA ASN A 91 -6.35 -20.74 10.51
C ASN A 91 -6.25 -19.43 9.72
N HIS A 92 -5.08 -18.78 9.75
CA HIS A 92 -4.95 -17.43 9.22
C HIS A 92 -3.62 -17.21 8.53
N SER A 93 -3.63 -16.27 7.60
CA SER A 93 -2.45 -15.71 6.96
C SER A 93 -2.47 -14.19 7.05
N HIS A 94 -1.31 -13.58 6.97
CA HIS A 94 -1.16 -12.12 6.95
C HIS A 94 -0.55 -11.69 5.63
N LYS A 95 -1.02 -10.56 5.12
CA LYS A 95 -0.46 -9.88 3.95
C LYS A 95 -0.45 -8.38 4.16
N ASN A 96 0.61 -7.72 3.71
CA ASN A 96 0.59 -6.28 3.58
C ASN A 96 -0.16 -5.88 2.30
N TYR A 97 -0.94 -4.80 2.34
CA TYR A 97 -1.69 -4.34 1.17
C TYR A 97 -0.77 -3.99 -0.01
N PHE A 98 0.44 -3.48 0.26
CA PHE A 98 1.42 -3.19 -0.78
C PHE A 98 1.80 -4.43 -1.60
N THR A 99 1.80 -5.62 -0.99
CA THR A 99 2.06 -6.88 -1.70
C THR A 99 1.04 -7.12 -2.82
N TYR A 100 -0.23 -6.86 -2.55
CA TYR A 100 -1.29 -6.95 -3.57
C TYR A 100 -1.16 -5.86 -4.61
N LEU A 101 -0.96 -4.63 -4.16
CA LEU A 101 -0.83 -3.47 -5.03
C LEU A 101 0.35 -3.63 -6.00
N TYR A 102 1.51 -4.02 -5.50
CA TYR A 102 2.68 -4.30 -6.34
C TYR A 102 2.41 -5.39 -7.37
N ASN A 103 1.87 -6.54 -6.91
CA ASN A 103 1.57 -7.66 -7.80
C ASN A 103 0.57 -7.26 -8.90
N PHE A 104 -0.46 -6.51 -8.54
CA PHE A 104 -1.45 -5.97 -9.50
C PHE A 104 -0.78 -5.06 -10.52
N LEU A 105 0.03 -4.09 -10.07
CA LEU A 105 0.70 -3.14 -10.97
C LEU A 105 1.70 -3.81 -11.92
N THR A 106 2.37 -4.88 -11.49
CA THR A 106 3.29 -5.64 -12.33
C THR A 106 2.59 -6.47 -13.41
N GLU A 107 1.31 -6.77 -13.22
CA GLU A 107 0.48 -7.50 -14.19
C GLU A 107 -0.18 -6.58 -15.23
N ILE A 108 -0.25 -5.28 -14.97
CA ILE A 108 -0.79 -4.31 -15.93
C ILE A 108 0.20 -4.16 -17.10
N PRO A 109 -0.26 -4.35 -18.34
CA PRO A 109 0.58 -4.14 -19.50
C PRO A 109 1.03 -2.67 -19.57
N ASN A 110 2.22 -2.37 -19.11
CA ASN A 110 2.75 -1.03 -19.20
C ASN A 110 3.32 -0.78 -20.60
N LYS A 111 2.55 -0.08 -21.44
CA LYS A 111 2.95 0.27 -22.81
C LYS A 111 3.85 1.50 -22.88
N THR A 112 4.10 2.16 -21.74
CA THR A 112 4.90 3.38 -21.71
C THR A 112 6.38 3.03 -21.47
N LYS A 113 7.24 3.53 -22.35
CA LYS A 113 8.69 3.57 -22.07
C LYS A 113 8.94 4.73 -21.11
N GLY A 114 9.79 4.51 -20.09
CA GLY A 114 10.15 5.52 -19.12
C GLY A 114 9.40 5.39 -17.79
N LEU A 115 9.23 6.51 -17.10
CA LEU A 115 8.65 6.58 -15.77
C LEU A 115 7.11 6.50 -15.80
N SER A 116 6.56 5.75 -14.89
CA SER A 116 5.12 5.67 -14.61
C SER A 116 4.88 5.94 -13.14
N PHE A 117 4.05 6.92 -12.83
CA PHE A 117 3.71 7.35 -11.48
C PHE A 117 2.29 6.91 -11.15
N PHE A 118 2.15 5.87 -10.35
CA PHE A 118 0.85 5.39 -9.89
C PHE A 118 0.50 6.04 -8.55
N VAL A 119 -0.71 6.55 -8.44
CA VAL A 119 -1.21 7.23 -7.25
C VAL A 119 -2.45 6.53 -6.71
N ASN A 120 -2.37 6.05 -5.47
CA ASN A 120 -3.49 5.47 -4.73
C ASN A 120 -3.96 6.46 -3.67
N LEU A 121 -5.15 7.05 -3.88
CA LEU A 121 -5.73 8.00 -2.93
C LEU A 121 -6.51 7.27 -1.83
N ASN A 122 -6.28 7.71 -0.60
CA ASN A 122 -7.03 7.32 0.59
C ASN A 122 -7.60 8.56 1.27
N LYS A 123 -8.47 8.37 2.26
CA LYS A 123 -9.19 9.47 2.92
C LYS A 123 -8.28 10.54 3.54
N LYS A 124 -7.11 10.16 4.07
CA LYS A 124 -6.16 11.05 4.75
C LYS A 124 -4.71 10.81 4.35
N SER A 125 -4.50 10.11 3.26
CA SER A 125 -3.17 9.79 2.77
C SER A 125 -3.23 9.46 1.29
N PHE A 126 -2.09 9.43 0.66
CA PHE A 126 -1.95 8.79 -0.65
C PHE A 126 -0.64 8.02 -0.72
N ASP A 127 -0.65 7.00 -1.55
CA ASP A 127 0.56 6.26 -1.90
C ASP A 127 1.02 6.67 -3.28
N ILE A 128 2.33 6.74 -3.47
CA ILE A 128 2.93 6.90 -4.78
C ILE A 128 3.88 5.75 -5.05
N ILE A 129 3.70 5.12 -6.20
CA ILE A 129 4.49 3.99 -6.68
C ILE A 129 5.08 4.37 -8.03
N ILE A 130 6.39 4.18 -8.19
CA ILE A 130 7.07 4.54 -9.44
C ILE A 130 7.70 3.29 -10.05
N PHE A 131 7.44 3.12 -11.33
CA PHE A 131 8.12 2.15 -12.18
C PHE A 131 8.90 2.87 -13.29
N ASN A 132 10.05 2.31 -13.64
CA ASN A 132 10.80 2.70 -14.84
C ASN A 132 10.94 1.49 -15.76
N ASN A 133 10.39 1.56 -16.96
CA ASN A 133 10.39 0.44 -17.91
C ASN A 133 9.92 -0.89 -17.27
N ASN A 134 8.86 -0.84 -16.47
CA ASN A 134 8.29 -1.96 -15.71
C ASN A 134 9.15 -2.45 -14.53
N GLU A 135 10.24 -1.78 -14.19
CA GLU A 135 11.00 -2.06 -12.99
C GLU A 135 10.56 -1.13 -11.87
N PHE A 136 10.24 -1.71 -10.72
CA PHE A 136 9.89 -0.96 -9.52
C PHE A 136 11.10 -0.17 -9.01
N ILE A 137 10.91 1.12 -8.75
CA ILE A 137 11.99 1.98 -8.25
C ILE A 137 11.63 2.71 -6.95
N PHE A 138 10.35 2.97 -6.68
CA PHE A 138 9.98 3.75 -5.49
C PHE A 138 8.56 3.43 -5.01
N PHE A 139 8.39 3.49 -3.69
CA PHE A 139 7.11 3.54 -3.00
C PHE A 139 7.23 4.43 -1.77
N ASN A 140 6.25 5.26 -1.56
CA ASN A 140 6.04 5.96 -0.29
C ASN A 140 4.56 6.26 -0.08
N SER A 141 4.19 6.42 1.19
CA SER A 141 2.86 6.84 1.63
C SER A 141 2.99 8.18 2.35
N PHE A 142 2.14 9.13 1.99
CA PHE A 142 2.12 10.48 2.56
C PHE A 142 0.79 10.73 3.24
N GLU A 143 0.82 11.17 4.50
CA GLU A 143 -0.36 11.72 5.14
C GLU A 143 -0.63 13.11 4.58
N ILE A 144 -1.91 13.42 4.34
CA ILE A 144 -2.37 14.69 3.77
C ILE A 144 -3.64 15.15 4.47
N ASN A 145 -3.77 16.46 4.60
CA ASN A 145 -4.97 17.11 5.16
C ASN A 145 -5.82 17.75 4.07
N ASP A 146 -5.22 18.19 2.97
CA ASP A 146 -5.88 18.85 1.85
C ASP A 146 -5.19 18.62 0.51
N GLU A 147 -5.79 19.18 -0.54
CA GLU A 147 -5.31 19.05 -1.93
C GLU A 147 -3.97 19.77 -2.16
N ASN A 148 -3.63 20.78 -1.37
CA ASN A 148 -2.38 21.53 -1.53
C ASN A 148 -1.21 20.71 -0.98
N GLU A 149 -1.39 20.05 0.18
CA GLU A 149 -0.39 19.12 0.71
C GLU A 149 -0.19 17.93 -0.23
N PHE A 150 -1.28 17.38 -0.78
CA PHE A 150 -1.20 16.34 -1.80
C PHE A 150 -0.36 16.80 -2.99
N LEU A 151 -0.68 17.96 -3.56
CA LEU A 151 0.02 18.51 -4.71
C LEU A 151 1.50 18.74 -4.41
N TYR A 152 1.80 19.28 -3.21
CA TYR A 152 3.17 19.49 -2.77
C TYR A 152 4.00 18.20 -2.77
N TYR A 153 3.51 17.15 -2.10
CA TYR A 153 4.24 15.89 -2.03
C TYR A 153 4.31 15.18 -3.38
N LEU A 154 3.23 15.22 -4.15
CA LEU A 154 3.20 14.64 -5.49
C LEU A 154 4.30 15.25 -6.38
N PHE A 155 4.36 16.58 -6.47
CA PHE A 155 5.37 17.27 -7.28
C PHE A 155 6.77 17.20 -6.70
N PHE A 156 6.91 17.14 -5.38
CA PHE A 156 8.20 16.87 -4.75
C PHE A 156 8.79 15.54 -5.23
N VAL A 157 7.97 14.47 -5.26
CA VAL A 157 8.41 13.17 -5.75
C VAL A 157 8.67 13.20 -7.26
N LEU A 158 7.75 13.73 -8.06
CA LEU A 158 7.92 13.87 -9.52
C LEU A 158 9.24 14.55 -9.86
N LYS A 159 9.56 15.69 -9.21
CA LYS A 159 10.79 16.43 -9.44
C LYS A 159 12.05 15.65 -9.09
N ASN A 160 12.02 14.88 -7.99
CA ASN A 160 13.18 14.07 -7.56
C ASN A 160 13.52 12.93 -8.51
N TYR A 161 12.54 12.45 -9.27
CA TYR A 161 12.73 11.40 -10.27
C TYR A 161 12.84 11.95 -11.69
N GLU A 162 13.11 13.28 -11.83
CA GLU A 162 13.27 13.97 -13.13
C GLU A 162 12.07 13.74 -14.07
N GLY A 163 10.88 13.58 -13.47
CA GLY A 163 9.63 13.50 -14.20
C GLY A 163 9.47 14.76 -15.06
N SER A 164 9.44 14.61 -16.37
CA SER A 164 9.19 15.74 -17.28
C SER A 164 7.69 15.95 -17.38
N ASN A 165 7.21 17.17 -17.19
CA ASN A 165 5.79 17.53 -17.21
C ASN A 165 5.04 17.14 -18.51
N GLU A 166 5.75 16.83 -19.59
CA GLU A 166 5.15 16.55 -20.89
C GLU A 166 5.07 15.05 -21.25
N ALA A 167 5.97 14.21 -20.73
CA ALA A 167 6.06 12.79 -21.09
C ALA A 167 5.48 11.85 -20.02
N ASP A 168 5.47 12.29 -18.76
CA ASP A 168 5.12 11.44 -17.64
C ASP A 168 3.64 11.58 -17.29
N LYS A 169 2.99 10.44 -17.13
CA LYS A 169 1.59 10.38 -16.73
C LYS A 169 1.50 10.07 -15.24
N ILE A 170 0.65 10.82 -14.55
CA ILE A 170 0.15 10.43 -13.25
C ILE A 170 -1.04 9.52 -13.47
N ILE A 171 -0.96 8.29 -12.98
CA ILE A 171 -1.99 7.26 -13.18
C ILE A 171 -2.65 6.99 -11.82
N PHE A 172 -3.88 7.43 -11.67
CA PHE A 172 -4.65 7.15 -10.46
C PHE A 172 -5.22 5.72 -10.46
N LEU A 173 -5.16 5.07 -9.30
CA LEU A 173 -5.69 3.73 -9.08
C LEU A 173 -7.19 3.80 -8.78
N GLY A 174 -7.99 3.93 -9.83
CA GLY A 174 -9.42 4.11 -9.77
C GLY A 174 -9.87 5.58 -9.78
N LYS A 175 -11.12 5.79 -10.13
CA LYS A 175 -11.77 7.10 -10.18
C LYS A 175 -12.96 7.11 -9.22
N PHE A 176 -12.87 7.88 -8.14
CA PHE A 176 -13.90 7.97 -7.10
C PHE A 176 -14.32 9.42 -6.91
N ASP A 177 -15.61 9.69 -6.83
CA ASP A 177 -16.16 11.05 -6.67
C ASP A 177 -15.61 11.78 -5.44
N ALA A 178 -15.33 11.06 -4.37
CA ALA A 178 -14.77 11.61 -3.14
C ALA A 178 -13.38 12.26 -3.33
N PHE A 179 -12.70 12.00 -4.44
CA PHE A 179 -11.36 12.51 -4.74
C PHE A 179 -11.31 13.44 -5.95
N ASN A 180 -12.46 13.92 -6.43
CA ASN A 180 -12.51 14.80 -7.60
C ASN A 180 -11.67 16.06 -7.46
N ASP A 181 -11.55 16.64 -6.26
CA ASP A 181 -10.75 17.85 -6.03
C ASP A 181 -9.26 17.57 -6.21
N TYR A 182 -8.78 16.40 -5.78
CA TYR A 182 -7.40 15.94 -6.01
C TYR A 182 -7.09 15.71 -7.49
N TYR A 183 -8.02 15.11 -8.24
CA TYR A 183 -7.87 14.93 -9.69
C TYR A 183 -7.85 16.27 -10.42
N ASN A 184 -8.77 17.18 -10.05
CA ASN A 184 -8.88 18.49 -10.65
C ASN A 184 -7.62 19.33 -10.43
N ILE A 185 -7.04 19.31 -9.22
CA ILE A 185 -5.83 20.08 -8.95
C ILE A 185 -4.61 19.47 -9.67
N ALA A 186 -4.46 18.15 -9.68
CA ALA A 186 -3.34 17.49 -10.37
C ALA A 186 -3.39 17.73 -11.87
N SER A 187 -4.58 17.68 -12.50
CA SER A 187 -4.77 17.86 -13.95
C SER A 187 -4.41 19.25 -14.46
N LYS A 188 -4.36 20.27 -13.58
CA LYS A 188 -3.91 21.64 -13.95
C LYS A 188 -2.43 21.70 -14.25
N TYR A 189 -1.65 20.77 -13.74
CA TYR A 189 -0.19 20.82 -13.76
C TYR A 189 0.46 19.65 -14.48
N SER A 190 -0.28 18.54 -14.64
CA SER A 190 0.24 17.35 -15.29
C SER A 190 -0.87 16.58 -16.01
N ARG A 191 -0.48 15.73 -16.95
CA ARG A 191 -1.42 14.80 -17.58
C ARG A 191 -1.77 13.69 -16.59
N ILE A 192 -3.05 13.54 -16.34
CA ILE A 192 -3.56 12.46 -15.48
C ILE A 192 -4.25 11.39 -16.31
N ASP A 193 -4.21 10.16 -15.80
CA ASP A 193 -4.90 9.00 -16.36
C ASP A 193 -5.47 8.15 -15.21
N PHE A 194 -6.31 7.17 -15.52
CA PHE A 194 -6.90 6.30 -14.52
C PHE A 194 -6.72 4.84 -14.95
N ILE A 195 -6.51 3.97 -13.98
CA ILE A 195 -6.71 2.54 -14.23
C ILE A 195 -8.22 2.32 -14.25
N GLU A 196 -8.75 1.97 -15.41
CA GLU A 196 -10.14 1.61 -15.56
C GLU A 196 -10.36 0.18 -15.02
N ASP A 197 -11.42 0.01 -14.23
CA ASP A 197 -11.90 -1.33 -13.87
C ASP A 197 -12.45 -1.99 -15.15
N HIS A 198 -11.72 -2.95 -15.69
CA HIS A 198 -12.17 -3.75 -16.83
C HIS A 198 -13.16 -4.86 -16.40
N ASN A 199 -13.91 -4.64 -15.33
CA ASN A 199 -15.00 -5.52 -14.93
C ASN A 199 -16.31 -5.04 -15.59
N GLU A 200 -16.46 -5.31 -16.88
CA GLU A 200 -17.74 -5.50 -17.53
C GLU A 200 -17.96 -6.99 -17.85
#